data_3ede72e7e97134dd01ec9e9018a9298b
#
_entry.id   3ede72e7e97134dd01ec9e9018a9298b
#
_cell.length_a   1.000
_cell.length_b   1.000
_cell.length_c   1.000
_cell.angle_alpha   90.00
_cell.angle_beta   90.00
_cell.angle_gamma   90.00
#
_symmetry.space_group_name_H-M   'P 1'
#
loop_
_entity.id
_entity.type
_entity.pdbx_description
1 polymer ?
#
loop_
_entity_poly.entity_id
_entity_poly.type
_entity_poly.pdbx_seq_one_letter_code
_entity_poly.pdbx_strand_id
1 'polypeptide(L)'
;MKHIVLLGDSIFDNRSYVNPNELDVPNQLRSLVGRDFKVTNLAVDGHVTRHIHNQLNNLPSDATHLFISVGGNDGLGHLSIFNQPIETIGEALQKMYLIGEKFKKVYSSMLDNVLTHDLPTSVCNIYYPRFYSNSLDRVYSYLRMGVNVVKLQQMAMAAETIFNDIIMFEVFKRNLPLIDLRIL
;
A
#
# COMPACT_ATOMS: atom_id res chain seq x y z
N MET A 1 -10.03 25.83 -8.59
CA MET A 1 -8.91 25.26 -7.81
C MET A 1 -9.04 23.76 -7.86
N LYS A 2 -7.99 23.02 -8.19
CA LYS A 2 -8.01 21.55 -8.17
C LYS A 2 -7.83 21.05 -6.74
N HIS A 3 -8.51 19.97 -6.38
CA HIS A 3 -8.41 19.39 -5.04
C HIS A 3 -7.97 17.93 -5.12
N ILE A 4 -6.77 17.66 -4.69
CA ILE A 4 -6.16 16.33 -4.62
C ILE A 4 -6.50 15.71 -3.27
N VAL A 5 -6.99 14.48 -3.28
CA VAL A 5 -7.25 13.70 -2.06
C VAL A 5 -6.38 12.45 -2.06
N LEU A 6 -5.66 12.24 -0.98
CA LEU A 6 -4.79 11.08 -0.75
C LEU A 6 -5.56 10.05 0.08
N LEU A 7 -5.66 8.83 -0.43
CA LEU A 7 -6.29 7.67 0.20
C LEU A 7 -5.25 6.57 0.39
N GLY A 8 -5.27 5.89 1.51
CA GLY A 8 -4.36 4.77 1.71
C GLY A 8 -3.86 4.60 3.14
N ASP A 9 -2.59 4.33 3.24
CA ASP A 9 -1.90 3.96 4.47
C ASP A 9 -0.71 4.89 4.80
N SER A 10 0.29 4.35 5.49
CA SER A 10 1.48 5.09 5.95
C SER A 10 2.36 5.67 4.83
N ILE A 11 2.14 5.31 3.57
CA ILE A 11 2.86 5.97 2.47
C ILE A 11 2.46 7.43 2.38
N PHE A 12 1.18 7.73 2.56
CA PHE A 12 0.69 9.09 2.58
C PHE A 12 0.56 9.66 4.00
N ASP A 13 0.25 8.83 5.00
CA ASP A 13 0.21 9.23 6.41
C ASP A 13 1.54 8.90 7.11
N ASN A 14 2.61 9.54 6.63
CA ASN A 14 3.97 9.19 7.04
C ASN A 14 4.61 10.16 8.05
N ARG A 15 3.83 11.04 8.68
CA ARG A 15 4.36 12.04 9.62
C ARG A 15 5.20 11.42 10.76
N SER A 16 4.81 10.25 11.24
CA SER A 16 5.52 9.53 12.32
C SER A 16 6.84 8.89 11.87
N TYR A 17 7.14 8.87 10.57
CA TYR A 17 8.30 8.20 9.97
C TYR A 17 9.35 9.15 9.44
N VAL A 18 9.08 10.46 9.42
CA VAL A 18 10.02 11.50 8.98
C VAL A 18 10.58 12.26 10.18
N ASN A 19 11.79 12.84 10.02
CA ASN A 19 12.39 13.64 11.07
C ASN A 19 11.55 14.90 11.37
N PRO A 20 11.68 15.51 12.57
CA PRO A 20 10.88 16.69 12.95
C PRO A 20 10.94 17.85 11.96
N ASN A 21 12.08 18.03 11.29
CA ASN A 21 12.32 19.11 10.33
C ASN A 21 12.03 18.72 8.86
N GLU A 22 11.62 17.48 8.61
CA GLU A 22 11.26 16.99 7.28
C GLU A 22 9.75 17.09 7.08
N LEU A 23 9.36 17.40 5.86
CA LEU A 23 7.95 17.41 5.47
C LEU A 23 7.50 15.97 5.19
N ASP A 24 6.32 15.63 5.70
CA ASP A 24 5.58 14.43 5.30
C ASP A 24 5.10 14.53 3.85
N VAL A 25 4.68 13.42 3.27
CA VAL A 25 4.24 13.36 1.86
C VAL A 25 3.13 14.37 1.55
N PRO A 26 2.06 14.54 2.35
CA PRO A 26 1.05 15.54 2.08
C PRO A 26 1.60 16.99 2.05
N ASN A 27 2.51 17.31 2.95
CA ASN A 27 3.10 18.66 3.01
C ASN A 27 4.13 18.89 1.89
N GLN A 28 4.90 17.87 1.51
CA GLN A 28 5.76 17.91 0.32
C GLN A 28 4.90 18.17 -0.93
N LEU A 29 3.82 17.42 -1.10
CA LEU A 29 2.93 17.60 -2.24
C LEU A 29 2.34 19.02 -2.26
N ARG A 30 1.85 19.55 -1.12
CA ARG A 30 1.34 20.94 -1.02
C ARG A 30 2.38 21.96 -1.46
N SER A 31 3.65 21.75 -1.10
CA SER A 31 4.74 22.67 -1.49
C SER A 31 5.04 22.65 -2.98
N LEU A 32 4.86 21.48 -3.64
CA LEU A 32 5.16 21.26 -5.05
C LEU A 32 4.06 21.73 -6.00
N VAL A 33 2.78 21.51 -5.63
CA VAL A 33 1.66 21.79 -6.54
C VAL A 33 1.21 23.27 -6.54
N GLY A 34 1.70 24.07 -5.61
CA GLY A 34 1.43 25.50 -5.56
C GLY A 34 -0.02 25.85 -5.15
N ARG A 35 -0.37 27.14 -5.33
CA ARG A 35 -1.64 27.71 -4.82
C ARG A 35 -2.89 27.31 -5.59
N ASP A 36 -2.73 26.75 -6.78
CA ASP A 36 -3.85 26.31 -7.63
C ASP A 36 -4.44 24.96 -7.22
N PHE A 37 -3.79 24.33 -6.24
CA PHE A 37 -4.17 23.01 -5.75
C PHE A 37 -4.41 23.03 -4.23
N LYS A 38 -5.45 22.33 -3.82
CA LYS A 38 -5.69 21.95 -2.42
C LYS A 38 -5.29 20.46 -2.27
N VAL A 39 -4.73 20.09 -1.14
CA VAL A 39 -4.37 18.69 -0.83
C VAL A 39 -4.98 18.30 0.51
N THR A 40 -5.82 17.27 0.50
CA THR A 40 -6.38 16.64 1.70
C THR A 40 -5.82 15.23 1.83
N ASN A 41 -5.32 14.89 3.02
CA ASN A 41 -4.92 13.53 3.35
C ASN A 41 -6.04 12.84 4.15
N LEU A 42 -6.60 11.77 3.61
CA LEU A 42 -7.54 10.86 4.27
C LEU A 42 -6.90 9.49 4.58
N ALA A 43 -5.65 9.29 4.11
CA ALA A 43 -4.89 8.09 4.42
C ALA A 43 -4.63 8.01 5.93
N VAL A 44 -4.53 6.79 6.45
CA VAL A 44 -4.27 6.52 7.87
C VAL A 44 -3.23 5.42 8.00
N ASP A 45 -2.19 5.66 8.78
CA ASP A 45 -1.13 4.67 9.06
C ASP A 45 -1.73 3.34 9.55
N GLY A 46 -1.22 2.24 9.03
CA GLY A 46 -1.69 0.89 9.37
C GLY A 46 -2.96 0.43 8.65
N HIS A 47 -3.62 1.28 7.87
CA HIS A 47 -4.80 0.87 7.12
C HIS A 47 -4.45 -0.17 6.04
N VAL A 48 -5.42 -1.04 5.74
CA VAL A 48 -5.41 -2.04 4.68
C VAL A 48 -6.47 -1.71 3.63
N THR A 49 -6.44 -2.41 2.50
CA THR A 49 -7.31 -2.18 1.34
C THR A 49 -8.79 -2.00 1.69
N ARG A 50 -9.34 -2.80 2.58
CA ARG A 50 -10.76 -2.70 3.01
C ARG A 50 -11.13 -1.38 3.70
N HIS A 51 -10.16 -0.66 4.26
CA HIS A 51 -10.40 0.60 4.98
C HIS A 51 -10.61 1.80 4.05
N ILE A 52 -10.25 1.68 2.76
CA ILE A 52 -10.45 2.75 1.77
C ILE A 52 -11.92 3.17 1.69
N HIS A 53 -12.85 2.22 1.82
CA HIS A 53 -14.28 2.54 1.87
C HIS A 53 -14.63 3.56 2.98
N ASN A 54 -14.05 3.41 4.17
CA ASN A 54 -14.28 4.34 5.27
C ASN A 54 -13.64 5.71 5.02
N GLN A 55 -12.50 5.76 4.33
CA GLN A 55 -11.86 7.01 3.94
C GLN A 55 -12.72 7.77 2.91
N LEU A 56 -13.31 7.07 1.96
CA LEU A 56 -14.21 7.65 0.95
C LEU A 56 -15.46 8.29 1.56
N ASN A 57 -15.95 7.82 2.71
CA ASN A 57 -17.06 8.46 3.43
C ASN A 57 -16.75 9.90 3.88
N ASN A 58 -15.46 10.25 3.96
CA ASN A 58 -14.98 11.60 4.32
C ASN A 58 -14.48 12.37 3.09
N LEU A 59 -14.80 11.90 1.87
CA LEU A 59 -14.35 12.56 0.65
C LEU A 59 -14.94 13.97 0.56
N PRO A 60 -14.10 15.02 0.44
CA PRO A 60 -14.60 16.39 0.27
C PRO A 60 -15.43 16.52 -1.01
N SER A 61 -16.54 17.24 -0.93
CA SER A 61 -17.42 17.44 -2.09
C SER A 61 -16.78 18.24 -3.23
N ASP A 62 -15.71 18.96 -2.94
CA ASP A 62 -14.89 19.70 -3.91
C ASP A 62 -13.67 18.90 -4.40
N ALA A 63 -13.55 17.60 -4.09
CA ALA A 63 -12.50 16.73 -4.59
C ALA A 63 -12.51 16.64 -6.12
N THR A 64 -11.33 16.69 -6.74
CA THR A 64 -11.20 16.64 -8.19
C THR A 64 -10.25 15.52 -8.67
N HIS A 65 -9.38 15.01 -7.81
CA HIS A 65 -8.42 13.96 -8.13
C HIS A 65 -8.18 13.08 -6.91
N LEU A 66 -8.05 11.78 -7.14
CA LEU A 66 -7.69 10.80 -6.11
C LEU A 66 -6.32 10.20 -6.38
N PHE A 67 -5.54 10.03 -5.32
CA PHE A 67 -4.33 9.22 -5.32
C PHE A 67 -4.47 8.13 -4.26
N ILE A 68 -4.16 6.89 -4.62
CA ILE A 68 -4.33 5.73 -3.75
C ILE A 68 -3.00 5.02 -3.57
N SER A 69 -2.62 4.78 -2.32
CA SER A 69 -1.48 3.92 -1.97
C SER A 69 -1.87 3.01 -0.82
N VAL A 70 -2.16 1.75 -1.12
CA VAL A 70 -2.60 0.74 -0.14
C VAL A 70 -2.29 -0.66 -0.63
N GLY A 71 -2.09 -1.59 0.30
CA GLY A 71 -1.84 -3.01 0.01
C GLY A 71 -0.62 -3.57 0.74
N GLY A 72 0.33 -2.71 1.13
CA GLY A 72 1.51 -3.13 1.89
C GLY A 72 1.13 -3.78 3.22
N ASN A 73 0.20 -3.19 3.97
CA ASN A 73 -0.29 -3.75 5.24
C ASN A 73 -1.13 -5.03 5.04
N ASP A 74 -1.81 -5.19 3.89
CA ASP A 74 -2.45 -6.47 3.54
C ASP A 74 -1.40 -7.57 3.44
N GLY A 75 -0.27 -7.33 2.76
CA GLY A 75 0.86 -8.25 2.68
C GLY A 75 1.50 -8.52 4.04
N LEU A 76 1.76 -7.49 4.83
CA LEU A 76 2.31 -7.62 6.19
C LEU A 76 1.42 -8.47 7.11
N GLY A 77 0.11 -8.44 6.94
CA GLY A 77 -0.84 -9.30 7.67
C GLY A 77 -0.63 -10.80 7.43
N HIS A 78 0.09 -11.18 6.37
CA HIS A 78 0.38 -12.57 6.02
C HIS A 78 1.81 -13.04 6.33
N LEU A 79 2.64 -12.21 6.99
CA LEU A 79 4.05 -12.56 7.28
C LEU A 79 4.22 -13.89 8.04
N SER A 80 3.24 -14.31 8.84
CA SER A 80 3.27 -15.59 9.57
C SER A 80 3.40 -16.81 8.65
N ILE A 81 3.09 -16.68 7.34
CA ILE A 81 3.26 -17.76 6.37
C ILE A 81 4.73 -18.22 6.27
N PHE A 82 5.68 -17.30 6.47
CA PHE A 82 7.11 -17.62 6.40
C PHE A 82 7.58 -18.59 7.51
N ASN A 83 6.76 -18.79 8.54
CA ASN A 83 7.03 -19.70 9.67
C ASN A 83 6.25 -21.01 9.60
N GLN A 84 5.39 -21.16 8.59
CA GLN A 84 4.60 -22.38 8.47
C GLN A 84 5.48 -23.52 7.93
N PRO A 85 5.39 -24.72 8.54
CA PRO A 85 6.01 -25.89 7.94
C PRO A 85 5.35 -26.16 6.60
N ILE A 86 6.18 -26.49 5.62
CA ILE A 86 5.75 -26.90 4.26
C ILE A 86 6.58 -28.12 3.85
N GLU A 87 5.95 -29.05 3.14
CA GLU A 87 6.63 -30.25 2.67
C GLU A 87 7.28 -30.04 1.30
N THR A 88 6.67 -29.20 0.45
CA THR A 88 7.12 -28.97 -0.92
C THR A 88 7.06 -27.48 -1.31
N ILE A 89 7.87 -27.10 -2.29
CA ILE A 89 7.78 -25.79 -2.94
C ILE A 89 6.39 -25.60 -3.57
N GLY A 90 5.81 -26.63 -4.15
CA GLY A 90 4.47 -26.58 -4.71
C GLY A 90 3.40 -26.18 -3.71
N GLU A 91 3.48 -26.72 -2.49
CA GLU A 91 2.57 -26.33 -1.39
C GLU A 91 2.76 -24.84 -1.01
N ALA A 92 4.00 -24.38 -0.93
CA ALA A 92 4.28 -22.96 -0.66
C ALA A 92 3.66 -22.05 -1.72
N LEU A 93 3.86 -22.36 -2.99
CA LEU A 93 3.30 -21.61 -4.12
C LEU A 93 1.77 -21.62 -4.10
N GLN A 94 1.14 -22.74 -3.78
CA GLN A 94 -0.31 -22.83 -3.66
C GLN A 94 -0.84 -21.95 -2.52
N LYS A 95 -0.19 -21.95 -1.36
CA LYS A 95 -0.56 -21.06 -0.25
C LYS A 95 -0.45 -19.59 -0.65
N MET A 96 0.63 -19.21 -1.32
CA MET A 96 0.84 -17.84 -1.82
C MET A 96 -0.22 -17.45 -2.86
N TYR A 97 -0.54 -18.34 -3.79
CA TYR A 97 -1.62 -18.14 -4.76
C TYR A 97 -2.97 -17.86 -4.08
N LEU A 98 -3.34 -18.65 -3.07
CA LEU A 98 -4.60 -18.47 -2.34
C LEU A 98 -4.66 -17.15 -1.57
N ILE A 99 -3.54 -16.67 -1.03
CA ILE A 99 -3.45 -15.34 -0.41
C ILE A 99 -3.66 -14.27 -1.49
N GLY A 100 -2.98 -14.39 -2.62
CA GLY A 100 -3.13 -13.47 -3.75
C GLY A 100 -4.57 -13.38 -4.25
N GLU A 101 -5.27 -14.51 -4.42
CA GLU A 101 -6.66 -14.52 -4.86
C GLU A 101 -7.62 -13.83 -3.86
N LYS A 102 -7.37 -13.95 -2.55
CA LYS A 102 -8.12 -13.22 -1.53
C LYS A 102 -7.87 -11.71 -1.63
N PHE A 103 -6.60 -11.33 -1.74
CA PHE A 103 -6.22 -9.93 -1.91
C PHE A 103 -6.83 -9.34 -3.18
N LYS A 104 -6.73 -10.05 -4.31
CA LYS A 104 -7.30 -9.62 -5.60
C LYS A 104 -8.78 -9.27 -5.50
N LYS A 105 -9.58 -10.11 -4.83
CA LYS A 105 -11.02 -9.86 -4.64
C LYS A 105 -11.27 -8.56 -3.88
N VAL A 106 -10.54 -8.35 -2.78
CA VAL A 106 -10.70 -7.14 -1.96
C VAL A 106 -10.22 -5.90 -2.71
N TYR A 107 -9.07 -6.00 -3.39
CA TYR A 107 -8.48 -4.90 -4.14
C TYR A 107 -9.34 -4.48 -5.34
N SER A 108 -9.84 -5.46 -6.10
CA SER A 108 -10.77 -5.22 -7.21
C SER A 108 -12.04 -4.51 -6.74
N SER A 109 -12.68 -5.01 -5.67
CA SER A 109 -13.87 -4.40 -5.08
C SER A 109 -13.62 -2.97 -4.56
N MET A 110 -12.45 -2.73 -4.00
CA MET A 110 -12.04 -1.39 -3.55
C MET A 110 -11.93 -0.42 -4.72
N LEU A 111 -11.25 -0.82 -5.82
CA LEU A 111 -11.15 0.03 -7.00
C LEU A 111 -12.51 0.29 -7.65
N ASP A 112 -13.38 -0.73 -7.73
CA ASP A 112 -14.73 -0.55 -8.25
C ASP A 112 -15.51 0.49 -7.43
N ASN A 113 -15.40 0.44 -6.09
CA ASN A 113 -16.02 1.43 -5.22
C ASN A 113 -15.43 2.85 -5.39
N VAL A 114 -14.11 2.97 -5.51
CA VAL A 114 -13.44 4.26 -5.77
C VAL A 114 -13.97 4.89 -7.06
N LEU A 115 -14.09 4.10 -8.11
CA LEU A 115 -14.52 4.57 -9.42
C LEU A 115 -15.98 5.01 -9.49
N THR A 116 -16.82 4.63 -8.51
CA THR A 116 -18.20 5.16 -8.43
C THR A 116 -18.26 6.67 -8.17
N HIS A 117 -17.14 7.27 -7.70
CA HIS A 117 -17.05 8.71 -7.46
C HIS A 117 -16.74 9.52 -8.74
N ASP A 118 -16.47 8.87 -9.87
CA ASP A 118 -16.20 9.48 -11.18
C ASP A 118 -15.11 10.57 -11.14
N LEU A 119 -14.05 10.34 -10.35
CA LEU A 119 -12.91 11.23 -10.22
C LEU A 119 -11.65 10.63 -10.87
N PRO A 120 -10.85 11.44 -11.60
CA PRO A 120 -9.52 11.05 -12.03
C PRO A 120 -8.72 10.45 -10.89
N THR A 121 -8.34 9.17 -11.04
CA THR A 121 -7.71 8.37 -9.99
C THR A 121 -6.36 7.83 -10.47
N SER A 122 -5.32 8.04 -9.68
CA SER A 122 -3.99 7.42 -9.87
C SER A 122 -3.70 6.47 -8.71
N VAL A 123 -3.06 5.35 -9.00
CA VAL A 123 -2.78 4.30 -8.03
C VAL A 123 -1.28 4.09 -7.91
N CYS A 124 -0.78 3.97 -6.69
CA CYS A 124 0.59 3.53 -6.41
C CYS A 124 0.61 2.03 -6.19
N ASN A 125 1.66 1.36 -6.67
CA ASN A 125 1.96 0.01 -6.22
C ASN A 125 2.71 0.04 -4.86
N ILE A 126 3.09 -1.14 -4.35
CA ILE A 126 3.84 -1.28 -3.10
C ILE A 126 5.34 -1.15 -3.42
N TYR A 127 6.05 -0.34 -2.63
CA TYR A 127 7.51 -0.22 -2.69
C TYR A 127 8.21 -1.44 -2.08
N TYR A 128 9.45 -1.72 -2.44
CA TYR A 128 10.21 -2.81 -1.83
C TYR A 128 10.48 -2.54 -0.35
N PRO A 129 10.10 -3.48 0.54
CA PRO A 129 10.31 -3.31 1.96
C PRO A 129 11.80 -3.20 2.28
N ARG A 130 12.16 -2.30 3.19
CA ARG A 130 13.53 -2.16 3.71
C ARG A 130 13.50 -2.38 5.21
N PHE A 131 13.96 -3.55 5.64
CA PHE A 131 14.06 -3.88 7.04
C PHE A 131 15.41 -3.45 7.60
N TYR A 132 15.43 -2.35 8.35
CA TYR A 132 16.61 -1.92 9.10
C TYR A 132 16.62 -2.56 10.48
N SER A 133 17.81 -2.71 11.09
CA SER A 133 17.98 -3.34 12.41
C SER A 133 17.12 -2.73 13.52
N ASN A 134 16.83 -1.44 13.44
CA ASN A 134 15.99 -0.69 14.39
C ASN A 134 14.48 -0.74 14.11
N SER A 135 14.05 -1.19 12.93
CA SER A 135 12.63 -1.39 12.60
C SER A 135 12.14 -2.82 12.88
N LEU A 136 13.06 -3.68 13.30
CA LEU A 136 12.82 -5.11 13.44
C LEU A 136 11.87 -5.48 14.59
N ASP A 137 11.77 -4.68 15.64
CA ASP A 137 10.92 -5.00 16.78
C ASP A 137 9.44 -5.19 16.38
N ARG A 138 8.95 -4.42 15.44
CA ARG A 138 7.59 -4.59 14.89
C ARG A 138 7.47 -5.85 14.02
N VAL A 139 8.50 -6.16 13.23
CA VAL A 139 8.52 -7.33 12.35
C VAL A 139 8.80 -8.62 13.11
N TYR A 140 9.70 -8.60 14.10
CA TYR A 140 9.98 -9.74 14.97
C TYR A 140 8.79 -10.16 15.82
N SER A 141 7.94 -9.22 16.24
CA SER A 141 6.71 -9.58 16.98
C SER A 141 5.79 -10.49 16.16
N TYR A 142 5.82 -10.35 14.83
CA TYR A 142 5.05 -11.21 13.91
C TYR A 142 5.77 -12.54 13.62
N LEU A 143 7.10 -12.56 13.60
CA LEU A 143 7.84 -13.72 13.08
C LEU A 143 8.36 -14.65 14.16
N ARG A 144 8.53 -14.20 15.43
CA ARG A 144 9.10 -14.98 16.54
C ARG A 144 10.35 -15.80 16.14
N MET A 145 11.15 -15.29 15.20
CA MET A 145 12.29 -16.01 14.63
C MET A 145 13.59 -15.30 14.93
N GLY A 146 14.66 -16.07 15.21
CA GLY A 146 16.04 -15.63 15.02
C GLY A 146 16.35 -15.53 13.52
N VAL A 147 15.64 -14.66 12.79
CA VAL A 147 15.76 -14.58 11.33
C VAL A 147 16.90 -13.66 10.95
N ASN A 148 17.71 -14.13 10.02
CA ASN A 148 18.63 -13.26 9.30
C ASN A 148 17.79 -12.22 8.50
N VAL A 149 17.98 -10.94 8.81
CA VAL A 149 17.24 -9.81 8.21
C VAL A 149 17.28 -9.82 6.69
N VAL A 150 18.43 -10.19 6.11
CA VAL A 150 18.61 -10.27 4.65
C VAL A 150 17.68 -11.33 4.06
N LYS A 151 17.59 -12.51 4.68
CA LYS A 151 16.67 -13.55 4.22
C LYS A 151 15.22 -13.13 4.34
N LEU A 152 14.85 -12.48 5.46
CA LEU A 152 13.50 -11.96 5.64
C LEU A 152 13.15 -10.96 4.56
N GLN A 153 14.03 -10.02 4.27
CA GLN A 153 13.81 -9.04 3.20
C GLN A 153 13.64 -9.71 1.83
N GLN A 154 14.48 -10.69 1.50
CA GLN A 154 14.37 -11.44 0.24
C GLN A 154 13.03 -12.18 0.12
N MET A 155 12.58 -12.83 1.21
CA MET A 155 11.27 -13.49 1.24
C MET A 155 10.12 -12.49 1.09
N ALA A 156 10.19 -11.36 1.79
CA ALA A 156 9.18 -10.32 1.70
C ALA A 156 9.11 -9.70 0.29
N MET A 157 10.24 -9.41 -0.34
CA MET A 157 10.29 -8.91 -1.72
C MET A 157 9.69 -9.91 -2.71
N ALA A 158 9.99 -11.21 -2.57
CA ALA A 158 9.42 -12.25 -3.41
C ALA A 158 7.89 -12.36 -3.23
N ALA A 159 7.41 -12.31 -1.99
CA ALA A 159 5.99 -12.36 -1.68
C ALA A 159 5.24 -11.10 -2.17
N GLU A 160 5.84 -9.93 -2.00
CA GLU A 160 5.28 -8.65 -2.45
C GLU A 160 5.08 -8.60 -3.96
N THR A 161 5.92 -9.28 -4.75
CA THR A 161 5.76 -9.37 -6.20
C THR A 161 4.38 -9.87 -6.60
N ILE A 162 3.79 -10.79 -5.83
CA ILE A 162 2.43 -11.31 -6.08
C ILE A 162 1.38 -10.21 -5.87
N PHE A 163 1.52 -9.42 -4.80
CA PHE A 163 0.62 -8.30 -4.53
C PHE A 163 0.74 -7.22 -5.60
N ASN A 164 1.96 -6.87 -5.97
CA ASN A 164 2.22 -5.87 -7.00
C ASN A 164 1.72 -6.29 -8.38
N ASP A 165 1.87 -7.55 -8.77
CA ASP A 165 1.30 -8.07 -10.02
C ASP A 165 -0.23 -7.93 -10.04
N ILE A 166 -0.89 -8.26 -8.92
CA ILE A 166 -2.34 -8.10 -8.77
C ILE A 166 -2.76 -6.64 -8.86
N ILE A 167 -2.05 -5.73 -8.16
CA ILE A 167 -2.31 -4.29 -8.22
C ILE A 167 -2.20 -3.80 -9.66
N MET A 168 -1.09 -4.11 -10.33
CA MET A 168 -0.84 -3.70 -11.71
C MET A 168 -1.92 -4.24 -12.66
N PHE A 169 -2.29 -5.51 -12.52
CA PHE A 169 -3.35 -6.12 -13.33
C PHE A 169 -4.69 -5.40 -13.14
N GLU A 170 -5.12 -5.16 -11.90
CA GLU A 170 -6.41 -4.54 -11.61
C GLU A 170 -6.45 -3.05 -12.01
N VAL A 171 -5.31 -2.36 -11.92
CA VAL A 171 -5.14 -0.96 -12.34
C VAL A 171 -5.21 -0.85 -13.87
N PHE A 172 -4.42 -1.65 -14.60
CA PHE A 172 -4.39 -1.62 -16.06
C PHE A 172 -5.69 -2.10 -16.69
N LYS A 173 -6.35 -3.10 -16.10
CA LYS A 173 -7.68 -3.55 -16.53
C LYS A 173 -8.72 -2.43 -16.53
N ARG A 174 -8.54 -1.41 -15.67
CA ARG A 174 -9.43 -0.24 -15.55
C ARG A 174 -8.89 1.01 -16.24
N ASN A 175 -7.78 0.89 -16.99
CA ASN A 175 -7.10 2.01 -17.66
C ASN A 175 -6.71 3.14 -16.69
N LEU A 176 -6.35 2.81 -15.45
CA LEU A 176 -5.91 3.78 -14.46
C LEU A 176 -4.40 4.03 -14.57
N PRO A 177 -3.94 5.27 -14.33
CA PRO A 177 -2.52 5.56 -14.17
C PRO A 177 -1.92 4.85 -12.97
N LEU A 178 -0.74 4.25 -13.17
CA LEU A 178 0.06 3.60 -12.12
C LEU A 178 1.32 4.43 -11.83
N ILE A 179 1.60 4.62 -10.55
CA ILE A 179 2.86 5.16 -10.04
C ILE A 179 3.64 4.01 -9.43
N ASP A 180 4.77 3.65 -10.05
CA ASP A 180 5.60 2.54 -9.57
C ASP A 180 6.59 3.02 -8.50
N LEU A 181 6.29 2.74 -7.24
CA LEU A 181 7.11 3.14 -6.10
C LEU A 181 8.39 2.29 -5.92
N ARG A 182 8.59 1.23 -6.71
CA ARG A 182 9.79 0.39 -6.64
C ARG A 182 11.01 1.04 -7.30
N ILE A 183 10.79 2.05 -8.11
CA ILE A 183 11.83 2.78 -8.86
C ILE A 183 12.29 4.07 -8.19
N LEU A 184 11.82 4.32 -6.97
CA LEU A 184 12.15 5.51 -6.18
C LEU A 184 13.33 5.29 -5.23
#